data_dbb0adcbb6a17611a066855381f81dfb
#
_entry.id   dbb0adcbb6a17611a066855381f81dfb
#
_cell.length_a   1.000
_cell.length_b   1.000
_cell.length_c   1.000
_cell.angle_alpha   90.00
_cell.angle_beta   90.00
_cell.angle_gamma   90.00
#
_symmetry.space_group_name_H-M   'P 1'
#
loop_
_entity.id
_entity.type
_entity.pdbx_description
1 polymer ?
#
loop_
_entity_poly.entity_id
_entity_poly.type
_entity_poly.pdbx_seq_one_letter_code
_entity_poly.pdbx_strand_id
1 'polypeptide(L)'
;MWKMKSTLQPAVLATFDRQGSEKGGARRHYLFAVALFAVLLAGVASAQYGQYLLLDRAANKVIQKYQNSSCEQLWQERGQPKSQREQEAVNFLRSDPQMRRMFIDRVAPSIANKMFECGMIP
;
A
#
# COMPACT_ATOMS: atom_id res chain seq x y z
N MET A 1 -32.13 13.34 -7.02
CA MET A 1 -32.52 12.48 -5.89
C MET A 1 -32.27 11.03 -6.27
N TRP A 2 -31.10 10.51 -5.96
CA TRP A 2 -30.78 9.09 -6.13
C TRP A 2 -30.63 8.46 -4.75
N LYS A 3 -31.65 7.72 -4.34
CA LYS A 3 -31.60 6.85 -3.16
C LYS A 3 -30.89 5.56 -3.57
N MET A 4 -29.61 5.44 -3.27
CA MET A 4 -28.95 4.14 -3.24
C MET A 4 -29.37 3.42 -1.96
N LYS A 5 -30.26 2.48 -2.10
CA LYS A 5 -30.53 1.47 -1.07
C LYS A 5 -29.40 0.45 -1.11
N SER A 6 -28.45 0.57 -0.20
CA SER A 6 -27.48 -0.49 0.09
C SER A 6 -28.22 -1.64 0.77
N THR A 7 -28.60 -2.62 -0.01
CA THR A 7 -29.07 -3.90 0.53
C THR A 7 -27.84 -4.73 0.88
N LEU A 8 -27.34 -4.56 2.09
CA LEU A 8 -26.39 -5.50 2.70
C LEU A 8 -27.14 -6.82 2.90
N GLN A 9 -26.75 -7.79 2.11
CA GLN A 9 -27.28 -9.14 2.15
C GLN A 9 -26.62 -9.90 3.31
N PRO A 10 -27.35 -10.29 4.38
CA PRO A 10 -26.78 -11.05 5.49
C PRO A 10 -26.83 -12.56 5.24
N ALA A 11 -26.55 -13.01 4.01
CA ALA A 11 -26.68 -14.42 3.63
C ALA A 11 -25.42 -15.27 3.80
N VAL A 12 -24.28 -14.67 4.18
CA VAL A 12 -23.01 -15.40 4.28
C VAL A 12 -22.71 -15.91 5.69
N LEU A 13 -23.42 -15.44 6.70
CA LEU A 13 -23.20 -15.87 8.10
C LEU A 13 -24.07 -17.05 8.56
N ALA A 14 -25.02 -17.50 7.74
CA ALA A 14 -25.97 -18.54 8.15
C ALA A 14 -25.58 -19.99 7.79
N THR A 15 -24.46 -20.20 7.09
CA THR A 15 -24.06 -21.55 6.64
C THR A 15 -22.98 -22.22 7.48
N PHE A 16 -22.54 -21.59 8.57
CA PHE A 16 -21.43 -22.16 9.37
C PHE A 16 -21.88 -22.90 10.63
N ASP A 17 -23.19 -23.01 10.90
CA ASP A 17 -23.67 -23.53 12.19
C ASP A 17 -24.59 -24.77 12.07
N ARG A 18 -24.34 -25.65 11.10
CA ARG A 18 -25.10 -26.90 11.08
C ARG A 18 -24.34 -28.06 10.41
N GLN A 19 -23.36 -28.58 11.11
CA GLN A 19 -22.97 -30.01 11.02
C GLN A 19 -22.08 -30.31 12.22
N GLY A 20 -22.66 -30.80 13.23
CA GLY A 20 -22.98 -32.20 13.41
C GLY A 20 -21.91 -32.81 14.28
N SER A 21 -22.16 -32.83 15.61
CA SER A 21 -21.72 -33.84 16.53
C SER A 21 -21.60 -35.20 15.84
N GLU A 22 -20.36 -35.73 15.71
CA GLU A 22 -20.05 -37.12 15.95
C GLU A 22 -18.57 -37.48 15.72
N LYS A 23 -17.98 -38.06 16.75
CA LYS A 23 -16.87 -39.06 16.76
C LYS A 23 -15.62 -38.78 15.97
N GLY A 24 -14.59 -38.31 16.65
CA GLY A 24 -13.23 -38.37 16.12
C GLY A 24 -12.33 -37.25 16.63
N GLY A 25 -11.72 -37.38 17.80
CA GLY A 25 -10.80 -36.36 18.34
C GLY A 25 -9.69 -35.91 17.39
N ALA A 26 -9.16 -36.80 16.60
CA ALA A 26 -8.12 -36.48 15.61
C ALA A 26 -8.62 -35.60 14.45
N ARG A 27 -9.83 -35.84 13.95
CA ARG A 27 -10.43 -35.08 12.85
C ARG A 27 -10.76 -33.64 13.25
N ARG A 28 -11.14 -33.46 14.51
CA ARG A 28 -11.45 -32.13 15.07
C ARG A 28 -10.17 -31.29 15.19
N HIS A 29 -9.07 -31.87 15.65
CA HIS A 29 -7.78 -31.17 15.71
C HIS A 29 -7.24 -30.81 14.35
N TYR A 30 -7.43 -31.67 13.34
CA TYR A 30 -7.05 -31.39 11.96
C TYR A 30 -7.84 -30.20 11.37
N LEU A 31 -9.15 -30.14 11.60
CA LEU A 31 -9.99 -29.03 11.14
C LEU A 31 -9.62 -27.71 11.81
N PHE A 32 -9.30 -27.73 13.11
CA PHE A 32 -8.79 -26.54 13.79
C PHE A 32 -7.41 -26.12 13.29
N ALA A 33 -6.51 -27.05 12.99
CA ALA A 33 -5.20 -26.76 12.44
C ALA A 33 -5.30 -26.14 11.03
N VAL A 34 -6.19 -26.66 10.18
CA VAL A 34 -6.43 -26.13 8.83
C VAL A 34 -7.05 -24.74 8.89
N ALA A 35 -8.02 -24.50 9.80
CA ALA A 35 -8.63 -23.20 9.97
C ALA A 35 -7.63 -22.15 10.49
N LEU A 36 -6.78 -22.51 11.45
CA LEU A 36 -5.70 -21.64 11.94
C LEU A 36 -4.69 -21.30 10.84
N PHE A 37 -4.33 -22.27 10.02
CA PHE A 37 -3.40 -22.07 8.91
C PHE A 37 -3.98 -21.15 7.84
N ALA A 38 -5.27 -21.27 7.54
CA ALA A 38 -5.97 -20.38 6.59
C ALA A 38 -6.02 -18.92 7.09
N VAL A 39 -6.22 -18.71 8.40
CA VAL A 39 -6.23 -17.36 8.99
C VAL A 39 -4.84 -16.73 8.94
N LEU A 40 -3.77 -17.50 9.16
CA LEU A 40 -2.40 -17.02 9.08
C LEU A 40 -2.03 -16.60 7.66
N LEU A 41 -2.46 -17.35 6.63
CA LEU A 41 -2.22 -17.00 5.23
C LEU A 41 -2.98 -15.74 4.80
N ALA A 42 -4.21 -15.53 5.26
CA ALA A 42 -4.99 -14.33 4.98
C ALA A 42 -4.38 -13.05 5.58
N GLY A 43 -3.73 -13.16 6.74
CA GLY A 43 -3.09 -12.04 7.41
C GLY A 43 -1.91 -11.46 6.64
N VAL A 44 -1.13 -12.28 5.95
CA VAL A 44 0.06 -11.83 5.18
C VAL A 44 -0.34 -11.03 3.93
N ALA A 45 -1.38 -11.45 3.23
CA ALA A 45 -1.87 -10.74 2.04
C ALA A 45 -2.39 -9.34 2.36
N SER A 46 -3.05 -9.15 3.51
CA SER A 46 -3.57 -7.85 3.94
C SER A 46 -2.47 -6.85 4.29
N ALA A 47 -1.36 -7.31 4.88
CA ALA A 47 -0.23 -6.45 5.21
C ALA A 47 0.48 -5.92 3.96
N GLN A 48 0.67 -6.75 2.94
CA GLN A 48 1.27 -6.34 1.67
C GLN A 48 0.41 -5.31 0.94
N TYR A 49 -0.90 -5.51 0.90
CA TYR A 49 -1.82 -4.56 0.26
C TYR A 49 -1.75 -3.16 0.90
N GLY A 50 -1.67 -3.09 2.23
CA GLY A 50 -1.50 -1.82 2.95
C GLY A 50 -0.22 -1.08 2.58
N GLN A 51 0.89 -1.78 2.39
CA GLN A 51 2.17 -1.19 1.97
C GLN A 51 2.09 -0.58 0.57
N TYR A 52 1.45 -1.24 -0.38
CA TYR A 52 1.24 -0.72 -1.73
C TYR A 52 0.41 0.56 -1.74
N LEU A 53 -0.64 0.63 -0.93
CA LEU A 53 -1.47 1.84 -0.83
C LEU A 53 -0.68 3.03 -0.26
N LEU A 54 0.18 2.79 0.73
CA LEU A 54 1.04 3.84 1.29
C LEU A 54 2.08 4.30 0.27
N LEU A 55 2.66 3.38 -0.48
CA LEU A 55 3.59 3.70 -1.58
C LEU A 55 2.93 4.58 -2.63
N ASP A 56 1.72 4.23 -3.05
CA ASP A 56 0.92 4.97 -4.00
C ASP A 56 0.64 6.40 -3.54
N ARG A 57 0.24 6.56 -2.31
CA ARG A 57 -0.02 7.89 -1.72
C ARG A 57 1.26 8.72 -1.66
N ALA A 58 2.37 8.12 -1.26
CA ALA A 58 3.67 8.79 -1.21
C ALA A 58 4.13 9.21 -2.61
N ALA A 59 4.02 8.33 -3.60
CA ALA A 59 4.37 8.62 -4.98
C ALA A 59 3.51 9.75 -5.57
N ASN A 60 2.19 9.70 -5.39
CA ASN A 60 1.28 10.74 -5.85
C ASN A 60 1.60 12.10 -5.22
N LYS A 61 1.95 12.12 -3.93
CA LYS A 61 2.35 13.35 -3.25
C LYS A 61 3.63 13.96 -3.83
N VAL A 62 4.61 13.13 -4.16
CA VAL A 62 5.84 13.57 -4.82
C VAL A 62 5.54 14.08 -6.23
N ILE A 63 4.74 13.37 -7.02
CA ILE A 63 4.33 13.79 -8.36
C ILE A 63 3.66 15.16 -8.32
N GLN A 64 2.66 15.34 -7.46
CA GLN A 64 1.95 16.61 -7.31
C GLN A 64 2.90 17.74 -6.87
N LYS A 65 3.83 17.46 -5.97
CA LYS A 65 4.84 18.43 -5.55
C LYS A 65 5.63 18.94 -6.75
N TYR A 66 6.19 18.04 -7.55
CA TYR A 66 6.99 18.43 -8.73
C TYR A 66 6.16 19.14 -9.81
N GLN A 67 4.93 18.72 -10.03
CA GLN A 67 4.05 19.36 -11.01
C GLN A 67 3.64 20.79 -10.60
N ASN A 68 3.42 21.02 -9.31
CA ASN A 68 2.91 22.30 -8.79
C ASN A 68 4.01 23.25 -8.33
N SER A 69 5.25 22.80 -8.17
CA SER A 69 6.35 23.66 -7.74
C SER A 69 6.94 24.44 -8.92
N SER A 70 7.33 25.70 -8.66
CA SER A 70 8.14 26.47 -9.60
C SER A 70 9.60 25.97 -9.60
N CYS A 71 10.33 26.29 -10.66
CA CYS A 71 11.74 25.96 -10.73
C CYS A 71 12.55 26.59 -9.59
N GLU A 72 12.23 27.81 -9.22
CA GLU A 72 12.85 28.52 -8.10
C GLU A 72 12.64 27.78 -6.77
N GLN A 73 11.43 27.34 -6.51
CA GLN A 73 11.13 26.55 -5.30
C GLN A 73 11.93 25.24 -5.25
N LEU A 74 12.02 24.54 -6.37
CA LEU A 74 12.81 23.30 -6.45
C LEU A 74 14.31 23.53 -6.22
N TRP A 75 14.85 24.65 -6.73
CA TRP A 75 16.23 25.05 -6.47
C TRP A 75 16.49 25.33 -4.99
N GLN A 76 15.60 26.06 -4.33
CA GLN A 76 15.71 26.37 -2.91
C GLN A 76 15.61 25.13 -2.03
N GLU A 77 14.69 24.21 -2.36
CA GLU A 77 14.52 22.96 -1.62
C GLU A 77 15.70 21.99 -1.76
N ARG A 78 16.45 22.05 -2.84
CA ARG A 78 17.59 21.16 -3.07
C ARG A 78 18.64 21.22 -1.97
N GLY A 79 18.82 22.37 -1.35
CA GLY A 79 19.75 22.57 -0.24
C GLY A 79 19.18 22.36 1.16
N GLN A 80 17.87 22.11 1.27
CA GLN A 80 17.20 21.99 2.57
C GLN A 80 17.38 20.60 3.18
N PRO A 81 17.54 20.49 4.50
CA PRO A 81 17.55 19.21 5.18
C PRO A 81 16.18 18.54 5.04
N LYS A 82 16.18 17.24 4.78
CA LYS A 82 14.94 16.45 4.68
C LYS A 82 14.25 16.37 6.04
N SER A 83 12.93 16.46 6.03
CA SER A 83 12.12 16.24 7.23
C SER A 83 12.30 14.82 7.75
N GLN A 84 12.04 14.59 9.03
CA GLN A 84 12.14 13.27 9.66
C GLN A 84 11.33 12.21 8.90
N ARG A 85 10.10 12.54 8.48
CA ARG A 85 9.25 11.64 7.69
C ARG A 85 9.85 11.29 6.33
N GLU A 86 10.47 12.25 5.67
CA GLU A 86 11.16 11.99 4.40
C GLU A 86 12.38 11.09 4.59
N GLN A 87 13.12 11.27 5.67
CA GLN A 87 14.25 10.41 6.02
C GLN A 87 13.80 8.97 6.30
N GLU A 88 12.73 8.80 7.07
CA GLU A 88 12.13 7.49 7.35
C GLU A 88 11.67 6.80 6.06
N ALA A 89 10.98 7.52 5.18
CA ALA A 89 10.54 7.00 3.90
C ALA A 89 11.72 6.58 3.00
N VAL A 90 12.77 7.39 2.95
CA VAL A 90 14.00 7.07 2.20
C VAL A 90 14.69 5.84 2.78
N ASN A 91 14.78 5.72 4.10
CA ASN A 91 15.38 4.57 4.76
C ASN A 91 14.57 3.29 4.50
N PHE A 92 13.25 3.38 4.53
CA PHE A 92 12.37 2.27 4.16
C PHE A 92 12.61 1.82 2.72
N LEU A 93 12.63 2.75 1.76
CA LEU A 93 12.88 2.43 0.36
C LEU A 93 14.30 1.90 0.10
N ARG A 94 15.27 2.25 0.94
CA ARG A 94 16.64 1.69 0.87
C ARG A 94 16.69 0.24 1.34
N SER A 95 15.88 -0.10 2.34
CA SER A 95 15.84 -1.46 2.89
C SER A 95 15.06 -2.44 2.02
N ASP A 96 14.14 -1.94 1.17
CA ASP A 96 13.33 -2.77 0.28
C ASP A 96 13.58 -2.41 -1.20
N PRO A 97 14.40 -3.18 -1.92
CA PRO A 97 14.72 -2.91 -3.32
C PRO A 97 13.54 -3.01 -4.28
N GLN A 98 12.52 -3.83 -3.95
CA GLN A 98 11.33 -3.98 -4.78
C GLN A 98 10.43 -2.76 -4.65
N MET A 99 10.14 -2.34 -3.44
CA MET A 99 9.36 -1.13 -3.16
C MET A 99 10.04 0.12 -3.72
N ARG A 100 11.37 0.19 -3.61
CA ARG A 100 12.15 1.29 -4.19
C ARG A 100 11.99 1.37 -5.71
N ARG A 101 12.10 0.26 -6.43
CA ARG A 101 11.91 0.23 -7.90
C ARG A 101 10.51 0.70 -8.27
N MET A 102 9.48 0.15 -7.65
CA MET A 102 8.09 0.54 -7.90
C MET A 102 7.84 2.03 -7.65
N PHE A 103 8.43 2.58 -6.59
CA PHE A 103 8.33 4.00 -6.28
C PHE A 103 9.03 4.86 -7.34
N ILE A 104 10.28 4.51 -7.70
CA ILE A 104 11.06 5.25 -8.71
C ILE A 104 10.36 5.22 -10.07
N ASP A 105 9.92 4.04 -10.54
CA ASP A 105 9.24 3.90 -11.83
C ASP A 105 8.00 4.79 -11.92
N ARG A 106 7.32 4.99 -10.81
CA ARG A 106 6.13 5.83 -10.76
C ARG A 106 6.42 7.33 -10.74
N VAL A 107 7.44 7.77 -10.01
CA VAL A 107 7.74 9.20 -9.82
C VAL A 107 8.70 9.76 -10.86
N ALA A 108 9.55 8.93 -11.44
CA ALA A 108 10.64 9.35 -12.34
C ALA A 108 10.17 10.18 -13.54
N PRO A 109 9.08 9.83 -14.25
CA PRO A 109 8.65 10.64 -15.40
C PRO A 109 8.32 12.08 -15.01
N SER A 110 7.59 12.29 -13.92
CA SER A 110 7.20 13.62 -13.46
C SER A 110 8.39 14.44 -12.96
N ILE A 111 9.30 13.79 -12.24
CA ILE A 111 10.53 14.43 -11.75
C ILE A 111 11.44 14.81 -12.93
N ALA A 112 11.70 13.87 -13.84
CA ALA A 112 12.59 14.09 -14.97
C ALA A 112 12.08 15.21 -15.90
N ASN A 113 10.79 15.21 -16.24
CA ASN A 113 10.18 16.24 -17.05
C ASN A 113 10.34 17.62 -16.40
N LYS A 114 10.05 17.73 -15.12
CA LYS A 114 10.18 19.00 -14.40
C LYS A 114 11.63 19.46 -14.28
N MET A 115 12.53 18.56 -14.02
CA MET A 115 13.97 18.87 -13.97
C MET A 115 14.50 19.33 -15.32
N PHE A 116 14.03 18.72 -16.41
CA PHE A 116 14.37 19.15 -17.77
C PHE A 116 13.81 20.56 -18.07
N GLU A 117 12.54 20.83 -17.77
CA GLU A 117 11.91 22.15 -17.91
C GLU A 117 12.67 23.23 -17.14
N CYS A 118 13.21 22.90 -15.98
CA CYS A 118 13.95 23.82 -15.12
C CYS A 118 15.44 23.91 -15.47
N GLY A 119 15.92 23.23 -16.53
CA GLY A 119 17.33 23.22 -16.90
C GLY A 119 18.27 22.58 -15.88
N MET A 120 17.74 21.69 -15.03
CA MET A 120 18.53 20.98 -14.01
C MET A 120 19.22 19.74 -14.56
N ILE A 121 18.77 19.24 -15.69
CA ILE A 121 19.35 18.15 -16.47
C ILE A 121 19.41 18.56 -17.95
N PRO A 122 20.43 18.09 -18.68
CA PRO A 122 20.60 18.42 -20.11
C PRO A 122 19.53 17.75 -20.98
#